data_8fc6426f8816f13b202c0add1f5cdfe7
#
_entry.id   8fc6426f8816f13b202c0add1f5cdfe7
#
_cell.length_a   1.000
_cell.length_b   1.000
_cell.length_c   1.000
_cell.angle_alpha   90.00
_cell.angle_beta   90.00
_cell.angle_gamma   90.00
#
_symmetry.space_group_name_H-M   'P 1'
#
loop_
_entity.id
_entity.type
_entity.pdbx_description
1 polymer ?
#
loop_
_entity_poly.entity_id
_entity_poly.type
_entity_poly.pdbx_seq_one_letter_code
_entity_poly.pdbx_strand_id
1 'polypeptide(L)'
;DLLFRILWGTRYSLFAGVVTILAAILVGGTIGSIAGYYGKIVDNCIMRVMDMMMTVPSLVLAMALVAALGPSLVNLLIALSVSQIPQFARIVRSSVLSVKDAEYIEAARAVGASDVHIILRYIVPNALSPVIVQGTLGVATTILNVAGLSFLGLGVEPPAPEWGSILSSARMYMREAWHISLFPGIAIVLCILSLNLLGDGLRDALDPKQKR
;
A
#
# COMPACT_ATOMS: atom_id res chain seq x y z
N ASP A 1 27.80 -10.63 -10.86
CA ASP A 1 26.82 -11.22 -11.77
C ASP A 1 25.48 -10.48 -11.65
N LEU A 2 25.08 -9.77 -12.71
CA LEU A 2 23.88 -8.92 -12.75
C LEU A 2 22.60 -9.74 -12.55
N LEU A 3 22.49 -10.90 -13.18
CA LEU A 3 21.33 -11.78 -13.09
C LEU A 3 21.08 -12.21 -11.64
N PHE A 4 22.11 -12.63 -10.92
CA PHE A 4 22.00 -13.00 -9.51
C PHE A 4 21.56 -11.81 -8.65
N ARG A 5 22.07 -10.62 -8.91
CA ARG A 5 21.64 -9.40 -8.18
C ARG A 5 20.18 -9.07 -8.44
N ILE A 6 19.68 -9.23 -9.67
CA ILE A 6 18.27 -9.00 -10.01
C ILE A 6 17.38 -10.04 -9.31
N LEU A 7 17.73 -11.32 -9.38
CA LEU A 7 16.98 -12.41 -8.74
C LEU A 7 16.96 -12.24 -7.21
N TRP A 8 18.11 -11.90 -6.61
CA TRP A 8 18.19 -11.67 -5.17
C TRP A 8 17.45 -10.40 -4.76
N GLY A 9 17.50 -9.36 -5.61
CA GLY A 9 16.81 -8.09 -5.44
C GLY A 9 15.28 -8.21 -5.39
N THR A 10 14.72 -9.25 -6.03
CA THR A 10 13.28 -9.54 -5.95
C THR A 10 12.78 -9.62 -4.51
N ARG A 11 13.56 -10.20 -3.61
CA ARG A 11 13.21 -10.33 -2.19
C ARG A 11 13.07 -8.98 -1.52
N TYR A 12 14.00 -8.06 -1.79
CA TYR A 12 13.97 -6.71 -1.22
C TYR A 12 12.81 -5.88 -1.76
N SER A 13 12.61 -5.89 -3.07
CA SER A 13 11.57 -5.09 -3.71
C SER A 13 10.16 -5.61 -3.38
N LEU A 14 9.93 -6.94 -3.40
CA LEU A 14 8.65 -7.52 -2.98
C LEU A 14 8.39 -7.35 -1.48
N PHE A 15 9.40 -7.59 -0.62
CA PHE A 15 9.27 -7.39 0.82
C PHE A 15 8.89 -5.94 1.12
N ALA A 16 9.58 -4.98 0.50
CA ALA A 16 9.27 -3.57 0.68
C ALA A 16 7.83 -3.23 0.27
N GLY A 17 7.39 -3.71 -0.90
CA GLY A 17 6.02 -3.51 -1.37
C GLY A 17 4.96 -4.08 -0.42
N VAL A 18 5.13 -5.35 -0.04
CA VAL A 18 4.15 -6.07 0.81
C VAL A 18 4.10 -5.48 2.22
N VAL A 19 5.24 -5.27 2.87
CA VAL A 19 5.29 -4.75 4.25
C VAL A 19 4.71 -3.33 4.32
N THR A 20 5.04 -2.48 3.36
CA THR A 20 4.49 -1.12 3.29
C THR A 20 2.97 -1.13 3.21
N ILE A 21 2.41 -1.95 2.32
CA ILE A 21 0.95 -2.02 2.13
C ILE A 21 0.26 -2.66 3.33
N LEU A 22 0.82 -3.73 3.90
CA LEU A 22 0.26 -4.33 5.11
C LEU A 22 0.23 -3.34 6.28
N ALA A 23 1.29 -2.56 6.49
CA ALA A 23 1.32 -1.52 7.51
C ALA A 23 0.27 -0.43 7.24
N ALA A 24 0.14 0.02 5.99
CA ALA A 24 -0.87 1.01 5.60
C ALA A 24 -2.31 0.47 5.76
N ILE A 25 -2.57 -0.81 5.45
CA ILE A 25 -3.86 -1.46 5.67
C ILE A 25 -4.17 -1.55 7.17
N LEU A 26 -3.23 -1.98 7.99
CA LEU A 26 -3.44 -2.12 9.43
C LEU A 26 -3.78 -0.77 10.07
N VAL A 27 -2.97 0.24 9.83
CA VAL A 27 -3.18 1.57 10.42
C VAL A 27 -4.37 2.28 9.76
N GLY A 28 -4.40 2.36 8.44
CA GLY A 28 -5.48 3.03 7.70
C GLY A 28 -6.82 2.32 7.87
N GLY A 29 -6.81 0.98 7.86
CA GLY A 29 -8.01 0.17 8.10
C GLY A 29 -8.60 0.39 9.49
N THR A 30 -7.76 0.45 10.52
CA THR A 30 -8.19 0.74 11.90
C THR A 30 -8.80 2.15 11.98
N ILE A 31 -8.10 3.15 11.45
CA ILE A 31 -8.56 4.55 11.41
C ILE A 31 -9.88 4.67 10.64
N GLY A 32 -9.98 4.04 9.47
CA GLY A 32 -11.18 4.03 8.63
C GLY A 32 -12.37 3.33 9.29
N SER A 33 -12.11 2.22 9.99
CA SER A 33 -13.14 1.50 10.76
C SER A 33 -13.71 2.36 11.88
N ILE A 34 -12.86 3.04 12.65
CA ILE A 34 -13.26 3.94 13.72
C ILE A 34 -14.07 5.13 13.15
N ALA A 35 -13.57 5.77 12.11
CA ALA A 35 -14.24 6.89 11.48
C ALA A 35 -15.64 6.52 10.97
N GLY A 36 -15.74 5.44 10.19
CA GLY A 36 -17.02 4.99 9.62
C GLY A 36 -18.03 4.52 10.67
N TYR A 37 -17.56 3.81 11.71
CA TYR A 37 -18.44 3.24 12.76
C TYR A 37 -19.02 4.31 13.67
N TYR A 38 -18.18 5.15 14.27
CA TYR A 38 -18.64 6.21 15.18
C TYR A 38 -19.27 7.40 14.47
N GLY A 39 -18.85 7.68 13.23
CA GLY A 39 -19.45 8.73 12.39
C GLY A 39 -19.35 10.14 12.96
N LYS A 40 -20.23 11.03 12.48
CA LYS A 40 -20.41 12.41 13.00
C LYS A 40 -19.07 13.16 13.19
N ILE A 41 -18.80 13.63 14.42
CA ILE A 41 -17.62 14.46 14.75
C ILE A 41 -16.33 13.65 14.59
N VAL A 42 -16.30 12.38 15.02
CA VAL A 42 -15.13 11.49 14.93
C VAL A 42 -14.74 11.30 13.46
N ASP A 43 -15.72 10.97 12.63
CA ASP A 43 -15.52 10.82 11.19
C ASP A 43 -14.99 12.10 10.55
N ASN A 44 -15.63 13.23 10.82
CA ASN A 44 -15.24 14.51 10.26
C ASN A 44 -13.81 14.93 10.68
N CYS A 45 -13.43 14.72 11.94
CA CYS A 45 -12.07 15.03 12.40
C CYS A 45 -11.02 14.15 11.75
N ILE A 46 -11.25 12.84 11.73
CA ILE A 46 -10.32 11.87 11.14
C ILE A 46 -10.19 12.11 9.64
N MET A 47 -11.31 12.22 8.92
CA MET A 47 -11.26 12.42 7.47
C MET A 47 -10.64 13.77 7.09
N ARG A 48 -10.81 14.80 7.89
CA ARG A 48 -10.13 16.09 7.64
C ARG A 48 -8.60 15.94 7.68
N VAL A 49 -8.07 15.17 8.63
CA VAL A 49 -6.63 14.87 8.67
C VAL A 49 -6.20 14.05 7.46
N MET A 50 -6.97 13.02 7.10
CA MET A 50 -6.69 12.20 5.92
C MET A 50 -6.72 13.05 4.63
N ASP A 51 -7.69 13.95 4.52
CA ASP A 51 -7.82 14.85 3.37
C ASP A 51 -6.63 15.82 3.28
N MET A 52 -6.18 16.39 4.41
CA MET A 52 -4.96 17.21 4.45
C MET A 52 -3.72 16.43 3.97
N MET A 53 -3.57 15.18 4.38
CA MET A 53 -2.46 14.35 3.91
C MET A 53 -2.54 14.09 2.39
N MET A 54 -3.75 13.93 1.84
CA MET A 54 -3.95 13.70 0.40
C MET A 54 -3.81 14.95 -0.48
N THR A 55 -3.71 16.15 0.09
CA THR A 55 -3.39 17.36 -0.69
C THR A 55 -1.98 17.33 -1.27
N VAL A 56 -1.08 16.57 -0.61
CA VAL A 56 0.28 16.35 -1.08
C VAL A 56 0.33 15.03 -1.86
N PRO A 57 0.88 14.99 -3.08
CA PRO A 57 1.09 13.73 -3.80
C PRO A 57 1.87 12.73 -2.94
N SER A 58 1.40 11.48 -2.87
CA SER A 58 1.93 10.45 -1.96
C SER A 58 3.44 10.24 -2.08
N LEU A 59 3.97 10.28 -3.31
CA LEU A 59 5.41 10.18 -3.56
C LEU A 59 6.17 11.38 -2.96
N VAL A 60 5.64 12.59 -3.10
CA VAL A 60 6.26 13.82 -2.56
C VAL A 60 6.25 13.79 -1.03
N LEU A 61 5.15 13.35 -0.43
CA LEU A 61 5.07 13.15 1.02
C LEU A 61 6.10 12.13 1.50
N ALA A 62 6.22 10.99 0.81
CA ALA A 62 7.21 9.98 1.14
C ALA A 62 8.64 10.52 1.00
N MET A 63 8.94 11.28 -0.07
CA MET A 63 10.26 11.94 -0.24
C MET A 63 10.58 12.88 0.90
N ALA A 64 9.64 13.73 1.31
CA ALA A 64 9.82 14.67 2.42
C ALA A 64 10.10 13.92 3.74
N LEU A 65 9.36 12.84 4.00
CA LEU A 65 9.56 12.02 5.19
C LEU A 65 10.92 11.32 5.20
N VAL A 66 11.33 10.71 4.07
CA VAL A 66 12.66 10.08 3.96
C VAL A 66 13.77 11.12 4.09
N ALA A 67 13.61 12.30 3.49
CA ALA A 67 14.60 13.37 3.63
C ALA A 67 14.76 13.85 5.08
N ALA A 68 13.70 13.84 5.88
CA ALA A 68 13.73 14.21 7.29
C ALA A 68 14.27 13.09 8.19
N LEU A 69 13.95 11.81 7.89
CA LEU A 69 14.35 10.66 8.71
C LEU A 69 15.74 10.11 8.36
N GLY A 70 16.24 10.44 7.19
CA GLY A 70 17.46 9.88 6.59
C GLY A 70 17.20 8.66 5.72
N PRO A 71 18.11 8.39 4.74
CA PRO A 71 18.00 7.27 3.83
C PRO A 71 18.24 5.95 4.57
N SER A 72 17.26 5.08 4.61
CA SER A 72 17.36 3.69 5.07
C SER A 72 16.15 2.89 4.59
N LEU A 73 16.27 1.56 4.54
CA LEU A 73 15.13 0.71 4.18
C LEU A 73 13.95 0.93 5.13
N VAL A 74 14.19 0.98 6.43
CA VAL A 74 13.14 1.13 7.44
C VAL A 74 12.43 2.48 7.29
N ASN A 75 13.18 3.57 7.15
CA ASN A 75 12.62 4.91 6.99
C ASN A 75 11.82 5.02 5.68
N LEU A 76 12.31 4.38 4.62
CA LEU A 76 11.59 4.29 3.34
C LEU A 76 10.24 3.56 3.50
N LEU A 77 10.22 2.40 4.19
CA LEU A 77 9.00 1.64 4.44
C LEU A 77 8.01 2.45 5.28
N ILE A 78 8.47 3.13 6.33
CA ILE A 78 7.63 3.99 7.17
C ILE A 78 7.05 5.14 6.33
N ALA A 79 7.87 5.86 5.57
CA ALA A 79 7.44 7.00 4.77
C ALA A 79 6.39 6.61 3.72
N LEU A 80 6.62 5.51 3.01
CA LEU A 80 5.66 4.99 2.03
C LEU A 80 4.39 4.48 2.70
N SER A 81 4.49 3.80 3.86
CA SER A 81 3.30 3.34 4.60
C SER A 81 2.44 4.53 5.03
N VAL A 82 3.04 5.55 5.63
CA VAL A 82 2.34 6.77 6.07
C VAL A 82 1.63 7.45 4.91
N SER A 83 2.28 7.54 3.75
CA SER A 83 1.69 8.17 2.55
C SER A 83 0.49 7.41 1.99
N GLN A 84 0.35 6.11 2.27
CA GLN A 84 -0.74 5.26 1.80
C GLN A 84 -1.90 5.11 2.82
N ILE A 85 -1.67 5.45 4.10
CA ILE A 85 -2.69 5.37 5.16
C ILE A 85 -4.02 6.02 4.76
N PRO A 86 -4.06 7.26 4.21
CA PRO A 86 -5.31 7.93 3.89
C PRO A 86 -6.18 7.18 2.88
N GLN A 87 -5.55 6.56 1.90
CA GLN A 87 -6.25 5.77 0.88
C GLN A 87 -6.96 4.56 1.50
N PHE A 88 -6.25 3.78 2.33
CA PHE A 88 -6.86 2.62 2.99
C PHE A 88 -7.89 3.02 4.05
N ALA A 89 -7.68 4.11 4.78
CA ALA A 89 -8.67 4.65 5.71
C ALA A 89 -9.98 4.99 5.00
N ARG A 90 -9.91 5.62 3.82
CA ARG A 90 -11.08 5.98 3.02
C ARG A 90 -11.81 4.75 2.46
N ILE A 91 -11.07 3.74 1.98
CA ILE A 91 -11.66 2.50 1.46
C ILE A 91 -12.43 1.76 2.56
N VAL A 92 -11.77 1.55 3.71
CA VAL A 92 -12.40 0.83 4.83
C VAL A 92 -13.59 1.63 5.38
N ARG A 93 -13.45 2.95 5.55
CA ARG A 93 -14.57 3.81 5.95
C ARG A 93 -15.77 3.67 5.01
N SER A 94 -15.56 3.68 3.70
CA SER A 94 -16.65 3.50 2.71
C SER A 94 -17.34 2.15 2.90
N SER A 95 -16.58 1.08 3.12
CA SER A 95 -17.13 -0.26 3.40
C SER A 95 -17.90 -0.32 4.71
N VAL A 96 -17.43 0.37 5.76
CA VAL A 96 -18.16 0.47 7.04
C VAL A 96 -19.50 1.16 6.84
N LEU A 97 -19.50 2.30 6.13
CA LEU A 97 -20.72 3.08 5.90
C LEU A 97 -21.78 2.30 5.08
N SER A 98 -21.37 1.35 4.25
CA SER A 98 -22.29 0.53 3.46
C SER A 98 -22.99 -0.57 4.28
N VAL A 99 -22.45 -0.95 5.44
CA VAL A 99 -22.96 -2.07 6.22
C VAL A 99 -23.38 -1.72 7.66
N LYS A 100 -22.97 -0.59 8.21
CA LYS A 100 -23.16 -0.24 9.63
C LYS A 100 -24.62 -0.15 10.08
N ASP A 101 -25.53 0.14 9.15
CA ASP A 101 -26.97 0.29 9.41
C ASP A 101 -27.77 -0.94 8.91
N ALA A 102 -27.09 -2.07 8.67
CA ALA A 102 -27.72 -3.31 8.28
C ALA A 102 -28.44 -3.97 9.48
N GLU A 103 -29.60 -4.63 9.22
CA GLU A 103 -30.43 -5.24 10.25
C GLU A 103 -29.68 -6.22 11.18
N TYR A 104 -28.72 -6.99 10.62
CA TYR A 104 -27.94 -7.93 11.43
C TYR A 104 -26.98 -7.22 12.41
N ILE A 105 -26.55 -5.98 12.12
CA ILE A 105 -25.74 -5.16 13.03
C ILE A 105 -26.62 -4.57 14.12
N GLU A 106 -27.83 -4.13 13.79
CA GLU A 106 -28.80 -3.66 14.77
C GLU A 106 -29.20 -4.80 15.72
N ALA A 107 -29.44 -6.00 15.19
CA ALA A 107 -29.70 -7.18 16.00
C ALA A 107 -28.53 -7.52 16.94
N ALA A 108 -27.29 -7.45 16.46
CA ALA A 108 -26.10 -7.67 17.29
C ALA A 108 -26.01 -6.64 18.43
N ARG A 109 -26.32 -5.38 18.17
CA ARG A 109 -26.38 -4.34 19.22
C ARG A 109 -27.50 -4.62 20.24
N ALA A 110 -28.67 -5.04 19.77
CA ALA A 110 -29.81 -5.33 20.63
C ALA A 110 -29.54 -6.47 21.64
N VAL A 111 -28.72 -7.44 21.26
CA VAL A 111 -28.29 -8.54 22.18
C VAL A 111 -27.05 -8.18 23.02
N GLY A 112 -26.57 -6.92 22.96
CA GLY A 112 -25.50 -6.42 23.82
C GLY A 112 -24.08 -6.69 23.31
N ALA A 113 -23.87 -6.94 21.99
CA ALA A 113 -22.53 -7.09 21.43
C ALA A 113 -21.73 -5.79 21.58
N SER A 114 -20.46 -5.90 21.99
CA SER A 114 -19.57 -4.75 22.09
C SER A 114 -19.19 -4.18 20.72
N ASP A 115 -18.87 -2.87 20.64
CA ASP A 115 -18.46 -2.21 19.41
C ASP A 115 -17.28 -2.91 18.75
N VAL A 116 -16.26 -3.33 19.53
CA VAL A 116 -15.10 -4.05 19.02
C VAL A 116 -15.52 -5.38 18.39
N HIS A 117 -16.45 -6.11 19.01
CA HIS A 117 -16.98 -7.35 18.44
C HIS A 117 -17.71 -7.11 17.12
N ILE A 118 -18.53 -6.06 17.06
CA ILE A 118 -19.25 -5.67 15.82
C ILE A 118 -18.26 -5.32 14.71
N ILE A 119 -17.27 -4.48 15.00
CA ILE A 119 -16.28 -4.08 14.03
C ILE A 119 -15.50 -5.30 13.49
N LEU A 120 -14.96 -6.13 14.38
CA LEU A 120 -14.09 -7.25 13.97
C LEU A 120 -14.88 -8.41 13.33
N ARG A 121 -16.09 -8.69 13.78
CA ARG A 121 -16.86 -9.87 13.34
C ARG A 121 -17.77 -9.62 12.15
N TYR A 122 -18.27 -8.38 12.02
CA TYR A 122 -19.25 -8.05 10.98
C TYR A 122 -18.74 -7.02 9.97
N ILE A 123 -18.02 -5.99 10.42
CA ILE A 123 -17.60 -4.89 9.54
C ILE A 123 -16.33 -5.23 8.78
N VAL A 124 -15.28 -5.64 9.49
CA VAL A 124 -13.97 -5.96 8.85
C VAL A 124 -14.10 -7.02 7.76
N PRO A 125 -14.84 -8.14 7.93
CA PRO A 125 -14.99 -9.13 6.86
C PRO A 125 -15.63 -8.55 5.58
N ASN A 126 -16.57 -7.62 5.71
CA ASN A 126 -17.19 -6.96 4.55
C ASN A 126 -16.27 -5.96 3.86
N ALA A 127 -15.27 -5.44 4.57
CA ALA A 127 -14.26 -4.55 4.00
C ALA A 127 -13.09 -5.30 3.34
N LEU A 128 -12.95 -6.61 3.55
CA LEU A 128 -11.79 -7.38 3.07
C LEU A 128 -11.69 -7.39 1.54
N SER A 129 -12.78 -7.57 0.81
CA SER A 129 -12.77 -7.65 -0.65
C SER A 129 -12.13 -6.40 -1.30
N PRO A 130 -12.63 -5.18 -1.08
CA PRO A 130 -12.02 -3.99 -1.65
C PRO A 130 -10.61 -3.71 -1.11
N VAL A 131 -10.31 -4.10 0.13
CA VAL A 131 -8.98 -3.91 0.73
C VAL A 131 -7.95 -4.85 0.09
N ILE A 132 -8.29 -6.13 -0.16
CA ILE A 132 -7.41 -7.10 -0.81
C ILE A 132 -7.08 -6.66 -2.23
N VAL A 133 -8.08 -6.28 -3.01
CA VAL A 133 -7.90 -5.78 -4.39
C VAL A 133 -7.00 -4.55 -4.40
N GLN A 134 -7.35 -3.54 -3.60
CA GLN A 134 -6.55 -2.31 -3.54
C GLN A 134 -5.15 -2.56 -2.96
N GLY A 135 -5.03 -3.50 -2.01
CA GLY A 135 -3.75 -3.90 -1.44
C GLY A 135 -2.82 -4.50 -2.50
N THR A 136 -3.33 -5.40 -3.34
CA THR A 136 -2.54 -6.03 -4.41
C THR A 136 -2.04 -5.01 -5.43
N LEU A 137 -2.92 -4.11 -5.90
CA LEU A 137 -2.56 -3.00 -6.78
C LEU A 137 -1.60 -2.01 -6.09
N GLY A 138 -1.80 -1.79 -4.80
CA GLY A 138 -0.94 -0.96 -3.96
C GLY A 138 0.49 -1.50 -3.85
N VAL A 139 0.67 -2.83 -3.75
CA VAL A 139 2.01 -3.45 -3.75
C VAL A 139 2.74 -3.13 -5.05
N ALA A 140 2.09 -3.26 -6.21
CA ALA A 140 2.68 -2.93 -7.51
C ALA A 140 3.14 -1.46 -7.57
N THR A 141 2.28 -0.54 -7.18
CA THR A 141 2.59 0.91 -7.13
C THR A 141 3.72 1.20 -6.14
N THR A 142 3.72 0.52 -4.99
CA THR A 142 4.77 0.72 -3.98
C THR A 142 6.14 0.25 -4.46
N ILE A 143 6.23 -0.88 -5.18
CA ILE A 143 7.48 -1.34 -5.79
C ILE A 143 8.04 -0.27 -6.74
N LEU A 144 7.19 0.35 -7.54
CA LEU A 144 7.59 1.44 -8.42
C LEU A 144 8.10 2.65 -7.63
N ASN A 145 7.40 3.03 -6.55
CA ASN A 145 7.77 4.15 -5.69
C ASN A 145 9.10 3.88 -4.95
N VAL A 146 9.30 2.66 -4.44
CA VAL A 146 10.57 2.22 -3.82
C VAL A 146 11.71 2.35 -4.82
N ALA A 147 11.52 1.80 -6.04
CA ALA A 147 12.54 1.89 -7.09
C ALA A 147 12.84 3.36 -7.49
N GLY A 148 11.80 4.19 -7.61
CA GLY A 148 11.94 5.62 -7.89
C GLY A 148 12.70 6.39 -6.81
N LEU A 149 12.37 6.17 -5.53
CA LEU A 149 13.05 6.81 -4.40
C LEU A 149 14.50 6.32 -4.27
N SER A 150 14.75 5.03 -4.44
CA SER A 150 16.10 4.45 -4.45
C SER A 150 16.93 5.00 -5.61
N PHE A 151 16.33 5.17 -6.80
CA PHE A 151 16.98 5.79 -7.96
C PHE A 151 17.40 7.24 -7.68
N LEU A 152 16.63 7.97 -6.88
CA LEU A 152 16.94 9.34 -6.45
C LEU A 152 17.92 9.40 -5.26
N GLY A 153 18.39 8.24 -4.77
CA GLY A 153 19.30 8.18 -3.62
C GLY A 153 18.62 8.29 -2.26
N LEU A 154 17.30 8.22 -2.22
CA LEU A 154 16.48 8.27 -0.99
C LEU A 154 16.03 6.88 -0.51
N GLY A 155 16.54 5.82 -1.12
CA GLY A 155 16.14 4.45 -0.83
C GLY A 155 17.19 3.65 -0.10
N VAL A 156 17.33 2.40 -0.56
CA VAL A 156 18.26 1.44 0.02
C VAL A 156 19.66 1.68 -0.51
N GLU A 157 20.62 1.84 0.42
CA GLU A 157 22.01 2.05 0.05
C GLU A 157 22.68 0.76 -0.46
N PRO A 158 23.61 0.87 -1.44
CA PRO A 158 24.48 -0.24 -1.79
C PRO A 158 25.25 -0.76 -0.56
N PRO A 159 25.53 -2.06 -0.46
CA PRO A 159 25.49 -3.09 -1.52
C PRO A 159 24.17 -3.85 -1.68
N ALA A 160 23.10 -3.45 -1.01
CA ALA A 160 21.81 -4.15 -1.09
C ALA A 160 21.30 -4.19 -2.54
N PRO A 161 20.93 -5.37 -3.08
CA PRO A 161 20.60 -5.54 -4.49
C PRO A 161 19.13 -5.19 -4.79
N GLU A 162 18.61 -4.10 -4.20
CA GLU A 162 17.26 -3.60 -4.52
C GLU A 162 17.24 -3.06 -5.97
N TRP A 163 16.17 -3.30 -6.70
CA TRP A 163 16.10 -2.99 -8.15
C TRP A 163 16.31 -1.51 -8.47
N GLY A 164 15.78 -0.59 -7.67
CA GLY A 164 15.97 0.84 -7.85
C GLY A 164 17.41 1.27 -7.54
N SER A 165 18.07 0.66 -6.54
CA SER A 165 19.47 0.93 -6.23
C SER A 165 20.40 0.40 -7.33
N ILE A 166 20.06 -0.74 -7.97
CA ILE A 166 20.78 -1.25 -9.14
C ILE A 166 20.65 -0.24 -10.30
N LEU A 167 19.42 0.26 -10.56
CA LEU A 167 19.19 1.28 -11.61
C LEU A 167 19.96 2.57 -11.33
N SER A 168 19.97 3.03 -10.08
CA SER A 168 20.73 4.22 -9.67
C SER A 168 22.24 4.06 -9.95
N SER A 169 22.80 2.91 -9.56
CA SER A 169 24.20 2.60 -9.79
C SER A 169 24.55 2.46 -11.28
N ALA A 170 23.62 1.94 -12.07
CA ALA A 170 23.79 1.76 -13.53
C ALA A 170 23.77 3.08 -14.32
N ARG A 171 23.26 4.15 -13.73
CA ARG A 171 23.10 5.46 -14.40
C ARG A 171 24.39 6.00 -15.01
N MET A 172 25.52 5.81 -14.33
CA MET A 172 26.82 6.31 -14.80
C MET A 172 27.36 5.53 -16.01
N TYR A 173 26.90 4.28 -16.19
CA TYR A 173 27.35 3.36 -17.23
C TYR A 173 26.36 3.23 -18.40
N MET A 174 25.29 4.03 -18.43
CA MET A 174 24.18 3.87 -19.37
C MET A 174 24.60 3.98 -20.86
N ARG A 175 25.66 4.75 -21.16
CA ARG A 175 26.18 4.89 -22.53
C ARG A 175 26.98 3.68 -22.97
N GLU A 176 27.72 3.05 -22.07
CA GLU A 176 28.67 1.98 -22.36
C GLU A 176 28.07 0.59 -22.13
N ALA A 177 27.17 0.50 -21.14
CA ALA A 177 26.60 -0.77 -20.68
C ALA A 177 25.09 -0.63 -20.35
N TRP A 178 24.31 -0.20 -21.35
CA TRP A 178 22.86 0.03 -21.24
C TRP A 178 22.06 -1.15 -20.66
N HIS A 179 22.55 -2.37 -20.89
CA HIS A 179 21.92 -3.61 -20.40
C HIS A 179 21.86 -3.68 -18.87
N ILE A 180 22.78 -3.01 -18.14
CA ILE A 180 22.78 -2.97 -16.68
C ILE A 180 21.53 -2.24 -16.14
N SER A 181 21.00 -1.28 -16.87
CA SER A 181 19.74 -0.58 -16.54
C SER A 181 18.51 -1.30 -17.10
N LEU A 182 18.62 -1.87 -18.30
CA LEU A 182 17.49 -2.48 -19.00
C LEU A 182 16.93 -3.68 -18.23
N PHE A 183 17.79 -4.61 -17.80
CA PHE A 183 17.32 -5.85 -17.15
C PHE A 183 16.61 -5.64 -15.81
N PRO A 184 17.09 -4.80 -14.86
CA PRO A 184 16.32 -4.46 -13.66
C PRO A 184 15.02 -3.73 -13.99
N GLY A 185 15.02 -2.84 -15.02
CA GLY A 185 13.82 -2.19 -15.49
C GLY A 185 12.77 -3.18 -15.99
N ILE A 186 13.16 -4.17 -16.78
CA ILE A 186 12.27 -5.25 -17.24
C ILE A 186 11.74 -6.05 -16.04
N ALA A 187 12.58 -6.37 -15.06
CA ALA A 187 12.15 -7.10 -13.86
C ALA A 187 11.06 -6.33 -13.10
N ILE A 188 11.22 -5.01 -12.93
CA ILE A 188 10.20 -4.15 -12.31
C ILE A 188 8.91 -4.18 -13.13
N VAL A 189 8.98 -3.98 -14.45
CA VAL A 189 7.80 -3.97 -15.32
C VAL A 189 7.05 -5.30 -15.26
N LEU A 190 7.75 -6.43 -15.36
CA LEU A 190 7.13 -7.76 -15.30
C LEU A 190 6.49 -8.02 -13.94
N CYS A 191 7.14 -7.61 -12.86
CA CYS A 191 6.59 -7.74 -11.51
C CYS A 191 5.31 -6.91 -11.34
N ILE A 192 5.32 -5.64 -11.74
CA ILE A 192 4.17 -4.74 -11.67
C ILE A 192 3.02 -5.28 -12.52
N LEU A 193 3.30 -5.71 -13.75
CA LEU A 193 2.29 -6.29 -14.64
C LEU A 193 1.65 -7.53 -14.03
N SER A 194 2.46 -8.44 -13.48
CA SER A 194 1.96 -9.66 -12.82
C SER A 194 1.08 -9.35 -11.62
N LEU A 195 1.48 -8.38 -10.78
CA LEU A 195 0.69 -7.95 -9.62
C LEU A 195 -0.61 -7.25 -10.04
N ASN A 196 -0.61 -6.45 -11.10
CA ASN A 196 -1.83 -5.82 -11.62
C ASN A 196 -2.80 -6.88 -12.17
N LEU A 197 -2.33 -7.83 -12.96
CA LEU A 197 -3.15 -8.94 -13.45
C LEU A 197 -3.71 -9.79 -12.29
N LEU A 198 -2.91 -10.02 -11.26
CA LEU A 198 -3.37 -10.71 -10.04
C LEU A 198 -4.46 -9.88 -9.33
N GLY A 199 -4.26 -8.56 -9.20
CA GLY A 199 -5.22 -7.66 -8.58
C GLY A 199 -6.55 -7.61 -9.34
N ASP A 200 -6.51 -7.56 -10.67
CA ASP A 200 -7.70 -7.60 -11.52
C ASP A 200 -8.41 -8.96 -11.41
N GLY A 201 -7.68 -10.07 -11.44
CA GLY A 201 -8.26 -11.40 -11.23
C GLY A 201 -8.90 -11.57 -9.83
N LEU A 202 -8.29 -11.01 -8.78
CA LEU A 202 -8.87 -10.98 -7.43
C LEU A 202 -10.13 -10.11 -7.39
N ARG A 203 -10.15 -8.99 -8.08
CA ARG A 203 -11.33 -8.14 -8.20
C ARG A 203 -12.49 -8.88 -8.82
N ASP A 204 -12.26 -9.56 -9.95
CA ASP A 204 -13.27 -10.33 -10.63
C ASP A 204 -13.79 -11.50 -9.77
N ALA A 205 -12.90 -12.20 -9.10
CA ALA A 205 -13.27 -13.31 -8.23
C ALA A 205 -14.03 -12.90 -6.96
N LEU A 206 -13.77 -11.70 -6.43
CA LEU A 206 -14.36 -11.17 -5.20
C LEU A 206 -15.58 -10.27 -5.46
N ASP A 207 -15.92 -9.95 -6.71
CA ASP A 207 -17.10 -9.13 -7.03
C ASP A 207 -18.39 -9.96 -6.89
N PRO A 208 -19.29 -9.61 -5.95
CA PRO A 208 -20.53 -10.35 -5.74
C PRO A 208 -21.50 -10.27 -6.95
N LYS A 209 -21.33 -9.26 -7.82
CA LYS A 209 -22.22 -9.02 -8.97
C LYS A 209 -21.98 -9.99 -10.13
N GLN A 210 -20.82 -10.64 -10.19
CA GLN A 210 -20.53 -11.63 -11.23
C GLN A 210 -21.05 -13.04 -10.92
N LYS A 211 -21.60 -13.25 -9.71
CA LYS A 211 -22.18 -14.54 -9.30
C LYS A 211 -23.70 -14.66 -9.58
N ARG A 212 -24.26 -13.81 -10.44
CA ARG A 212 -25.66 -13.90 -10.90
C ARG A 212 -25.75 -14.29 -12.35
#